data_ea27c0b94d08627bcf9bf182b07b4f24
#
_entry.id   ea27c0b94d08627bcf9bf182b07b4f24
#
_cell.length_a   1.000
_cell.length_b   1.000
_cell.length_c   1.000
_cell.angle_alpha   90.00
_cell.angle_beta   90.00
_cell.angle_gamma   90.00
#
_symmetry.space_group_name_H-M   'P 1'
#
loop_
_entity.id
_entity.type
_entity.pdbx_description
1 polymer ?
#
loop_
_entity_poly.entity_id
_entity_poly.type
_entity_poly.pdbx_seq_one_letter_code
_entity_poly.pdbx_strand_id
1 'polypeptide(L)'
;MRIAVTPSVVAALAAVLSGPALHAQALDADALLARAVALNQSGDTVGAIENYEAALEKDPSRLEARSNLGAAYAQLGRYAEAIKNYQSVLEQRPDQHQVRFNLALAFYKASRVPEAAAELERVVAQDASNLRAVLLLADCRAQLGQDAGVVDLLGPRENDFKDDRLYAYLLGNALIRRNEILRGQVLIDRLFKDGETAEARLLMGVAHLSRGDFRAAVPELERAVALNAALPGAHSLLGRALMGAGRRDDSVTAFTTELSRNPNDFDANLYLGIMLKDDGKLDEAHEHLKRAQRLRSRDVAVQYALGALHLAAGRTEEARQALEVVTAESPDYRQGHVLLATAYYRLKDKEKGDREQTLAEKLREVEQSREPGASPSPLPPSVPETRR
;
A
#
# COMPACT_ATOMS: atom_id res chain seq x y z
N MET A 1 -74.55 21.13 52.36
CA MET A 1 -74.97 19.96 51.57
C MET A 1 -73.68 19.20 51.14
N ARG A 2 -73.34 18.15 51.91
CA ARG A 2 -72.14 17.33 51.65
C ARG A 2 -72.54 16.20 50.72
N ILE A 3 -72.00 16.17 49.57
CA ILE A 3 -72.17 15.04 48.63
C ILE A 3 -71.09 13.99 48.97
N ALA A 4 -71.53 12.83 49.42
CA ALA A 4 -70.68 11.68 49.71
C ALA A 4 -70.26 11.03 48.39
N VAL A 5 -68.97 10.99 48.13
CA VAL A 5 -68.40 10.23 47.00
C VAL A 5 -68.24 8.81 47.49
N THR A 6 -68.87 7.84 46.83
CA THR A 6 -68.87 6.42 47.17
C THR A 6 -67.54 5.77 46.73
N PRO A 7 -67.00 4.77 47.43
CA PRO A 7 -65.69 4.15 47.20
C PRO A 7 -65.57 3.33 45.90
N SER A 8 -66.62 3.22 45.13
CA SER A 8 -66.67 2.36 43.94
C SER A 8 -66.06 2.94 42.65
N VAL A 9 -65.75 4.27 42.63
CA VAL A 9 -65.19 4.93 41.43
C VAL A 9 -63.65 4.92 41.42
N VAL A 10 -62.99 4.69 42.56
CA VAL A 10 -61.53 4.69 42.68
C VAL A 10 -60.90 3.32 42.24
N ALA A 11 -61.67 2.22 42.34
CA ALA A 11 -61.21 0.89 41.96
C ALA A 11 -61.21 0.66 40.43
N ALA A 12 -61.98 1.43 39.65
CA ALA A 12 -62.06 1.27 38.20
C ALA A 12 -60.96 2.05 37.43
N LEU A 13 -60.33 3.05 38.07
CA LEU A 13 -59.24 3.81 37.44
C LEU A 13 -57.84 3.16 37.64
N ALA A 14 -57.71 2.23 38.62
CA ALA A 14 -56.46 1.52 38.86
C ALA A 14 -56.28 0.28 37.95
N ALA A 15 -57.33 -0.23 37.33
CA ALA A 15 -57.32 -1.39 36.46
C ALA A 15 -57.00 -1.08 34.97
N VAL A 16 -57.00 0.22 34.59
CA VAL A 16 -56.67 0.63 33.19
C VAL A 16 -55.19 0.95 32.98
N LEU A 17 -54.39 1.04 34.07
CA LEU A 17 -52.97 1.34 34.01
C LEU A 17 -52.06 0.08 34.11
N SER A 18 -52.64 -1.10 34.28
CA SER A 18 -51.92 -2.36 34.17
C SER A 18 -52.19 -3.05 32.81
N GLY A 19 -51.96 -2.32 31.73
CA GLY A 19 -51.76 -2.96 30.44
C GLY A 19 -50.55 -3.95 30.56
N PRO A 20 -50.58 -5.09 29.86
CA PRO A 20 -49.43 -6.00 29.89
C PRO A 20 -48.24 -5.17 29.52
N ALA A 21 -47.25 -5.10 30.43
CA ALA A 21 -45.91 -4.63 30.06
C ALA A 21 -45.55 -5.42 28.82
N LEU A 22 -45.46 -4.75 27.67
CA LEU A 22 -44.82 -5.32 26.50
C LEU A 22 -43.41 -5.66 26.96
N HIS A 23 -43.21 -6.91 27.37
CA HIS A 23 -41.90 -7.48 27.44
C HIS A 23 -41.39 -7.41 25.98
N ALA A 24 -40.56 -6.39 25.71
CA ALA A 24 -39.78 -6.39 24.49
C ALA A 24 -39.03 -7.74 24.53
N GLN A 25 -39.59 -8.74 23.84
CA GLN A 25 -38.89 -10.03 23.70
C GLN A 25 -37.53 -9.71 23.10
N ALA A 26 -36.50 -10.00 23.88
CA ALA A 26 -35.13 -9.83 23.38
C ALA A 26 -35.04 -10.63 22.09
N LEU A 27 -34.75 -9.92 20.98
CA LEU A 27 -34.64 -10.53 19.65
C LEU A 27 -33.64 -11.68 19.72
N ASP A 28 -33.98 -12.80 19.08
CA ASP A 28 -33.04 -13.90 18.91
C ASP A 28 -31.95 -13.55 17.87
N ALA A 29 -30.97 -14.43 17.71
CA ALA A 29 -29.85 -14.17 16.81
C ALA A 29 -30.31 -14.01 15.35
N ASP A 30 -31.36 -14.73 14.90
CA ASP A 30 -31.90 -14.62 13.54
C ASP A 30 -32.60 -13.28 13.31
N ALA A 31 -33.41 -12.83 14.24
CA ALA A 31 -34.10 -11.55 14.15
C ALA A 31 -33.11 -10.38 14.20
N LEU A 32 -32.05 -10.47 15.02
CA LEU A 32 -30.97 -9.46 15.05
C LEU A 32 -30.19 -9.44 13.75
N LEU A 33 -29.85 -10.59 13.16
CA LEU A 33 -29.18 -10.67 11.87
C LEU A 33 -30.03 -10.06 10.76
N ALA A 34 -31.31 -10.41 10.69
CA ALA A 34 -32.23 -9.85 9.69
C ALA A 34 -32.35 -8.33 9.83
N ARG A 35 -32.45 -7.82 11.05
CA ARG A 35 -32.49 -6.38 11.33
C ARG A 35 -31.17 -5.70 10.91
N ALA A 36 -30.04 -6.30 11.21
CA ALA A 36 -28.73 -5.76 10.83
C ALA A 36 -28.61 -5.63 9.30
N VAL A 37 -29.04 -6.67 8.55
CA VAL A 37 -29.04 -6.64 7.08
C VAL A 37 -29.93 -5.51 6.55
N ALA A 38 -31.14 -5.35 7.10
CA ALA A 38 -32.07 -4.29 6.71
C ALA A 38 -31.50 -2.88 6.99
N LEU A 39 -30.88 -2.67 8.16
CA LEU A 39 -30.22 -1.40 8.51
C LEU A 39 -29.05 -1.10 7.54
N ASN A 40 -28.22 -2.09 7.26
CA ASN A 40 -27.10 -1.90 6.31
C ASN A 40 -27.60 -1.55 4.89
N GLN A 41 -28.67 -2.19 4.43
CA GLN A 41 -29.30 -1.88 3.14
C GLN A 41 -29.92 -0.48 3.10
N SER A 42 -30.42 0.02 4.21
CA SER A 42 -30.97 1.40 4.32
C SER A 42 -29.89 2.46 4.52
N GLY A 43 -28.60 2.07 4.66
CA GLY A 43 -27.48 2.98 4.86
C GLY A 43 -27.14 3.26 6.32
N ASP A 44 -27.90 2.72 7.28
CA ASP A 44 -27.56 2.79 8.70
C ASP A 44 -26.53 1.70 9.06
N THR A 45 -25.29 1.93 8.61
CA THR A 45 -24.19 1.01 8.85
C THR A 45 -23.81 0.89 10.33
N VAL A 46 -23.99 1.96 11.12
CA VAL A 46 -23.69 1.92 12.57
C VAL A 46 -24.70 1.04 13.30
N GLY A 47 -25.99 1.26 13.08
CA GLY A 47 -27.04 0.41 13.63
C GLY A 47 -26.96 -1.04 13.16
N ALA A 48 -26.47 -1.28 11.93
CA ALA A 48 -26.20 -2.62 11.43
C ALA A 48 -25.09 -3.31 12.23
N ILE A 49 -23.97 -2.62 12.50
CA ILE A 49 -22.86 -3.15 13.31
C ILE A 49 -23.35 -3.59 14.70
N GLU A 50 -24.10 -2.73 15.41
CA GLU A 50 -24.62 -3.05 16.74
C GLU A 50 -25.48 -4.31 16.72
N ASN A 51 -26.33 -4.48 15.70
CA ASN A 51 -27.19 -5.65 15.59
C ASN A 51 -26.42 -6.91 15.14
N TYR A 52 -25.38 -6.80 14.28
CA TYR A 52 -24.50 -7.93 13.97
C TYR A 52 -23.72 -8.39 15.22
N GLU A 53 -23.19 -7.48 16.01
CA GLU A 53 -22.47 -7.79 17.26
C GLU A 53 -23.42 -8.47 18.26
N ALA A 54 -24.62 -7.94 18.47
CA ALA A 54 -25.62 -8.54 19.33
C ALA A 54 -26.07 -9.95 18.85
N ALA A 55 -26.16 -10.16 17.52
CA ALA A 55 -26.43 -11.49 16.97
C ALA A 55 -25.29 -12.48 17.27
N LEU A 56 -24.04 -12.03 17.15
CA LEU A 56 -22.84 -12.84 17.41
C LEU A 56 -22.60 -13.09 18.91
N GLU A 57 -23.08 -12.20 19.80
CA GLU A 57 -23.09 -12.46 21.25
C GLU A 57 -24.04 -13.63 21.60
N LYS A 58 -25.17 -13.73 20.91
CA LYS A 58 -26.14 -14.82 21.10
C LYS A 58 -25.70 -16.11 20.43
N ASP A 59 -25.12 -16.02 19.24
CA ASP A 59 -24.64 -17.18 18.48
C ASP A 59 -23.30 -16.85 17.79
N PRO A 60 -22.16 -17.09 18.47
CA PRO A 60 -20.83 -16.81 17.93
C PRO A 60 -20.44 -17.64 16.68
N SER A 61 -21.19 -18.71 16.39
CA SER A 61 -20.93 -19.59 15.25
C SER A 61 -21.47 -19.07 13.92
N ARG A 62 -22.20 -17.98 13.92
CA ARG A 62 -22.83 -17.39 12.74
C ARG A 62 -21.81 -16.72 11.82
N LEU A 63 -21.23 -17.50 10.90
CA LEU A 63 -20.20 -17.00 9.94
C LEU A 63 -20.76 -15.93 9.00
N GLU A 64 -22.05 -16.02 8.62
CA GLU A 64 -22.69 -14.98 7.80
C GLU A 64 -22.74 -13.63 8.52
N ALA A 65 -23.20 -13.61 9.78
CA ALA A 65 -23.20 -12.39 10.58
C ALA A 65 -21.81 -11.80 10.73
N ARG A 66 -20.80 -12.65 10.94
CA ARG A 66 -19.40 -12.25 11.06
C ARG A 66 -18.85 -11.68 9.76
N SER A 67 -19.15 -12.28 8.61
CA SER A 67 -18.76 -11.76 7.30
C SER A 67 -19.41 -10.41 7.01
N ASN A 68 -20.70 -10.28 7.30
CA ASN A 68 -21.44 -9.03 7.09
C ASN A 68 -20.99 -7.92 8.05
N LEU A 69 -20.66 -8.26 9.29
CA LEU A 69 -20.03 -7.35 10.24
C LEU A 69 -18.69 -6.83 9.71
N GLY A 70 -17.86 -7.72 9.15
CA GLY A 70 -16.62 -7.33 8.46
C GLY A 70 -16.86 -6.34 7.33
N ALA A 71 -17.89 -6.58 6.51
CA ALA A 71 -18.26 -5.67 5.42
C ALA A 71 -18.75 -4.30 5.93
N ALA A 72 -19.56 -4.28 6.98
CA ALA A 72 -20.03 -3.06 7.60
C ALA A 72 -18.87 -2.23 8.20
N TYR A 73 -17.92 -2.88 8.86
CA TYR A 73 -16.70 -2.20 9.34
C TYR A 73 -15.87 -1.63 8.17
N ALA A 74 -15.71 -2.39 7.08
CA ALA A 74 -14.98 -1.91 5.90
C ALA A 74 -15.63 -0.70 5.24
N GLN A 75 -16.98 -0.62 5.21
CA GLN A 75 -17.72 0.55 4.71
C GLN A 75 -17.44 1.81 5.54
N LEU A 76 -17.23 1.68 6.84
CA LEU A 76 -16.86 2.78 7.74
C LEU A 76 -15.34 3.07 7.76
N GLY A 77 -14.54 2.40 6.95
CA GLY A 77 -13.08 2.55 6.95
C GLY A 77 -12.38 1.89 8.15
N ARG A 78 -13.10 1.13 8.96
CA ARG A 78 -12.59 0.39 10.13
C ARG A 78 -11.96 -0.93 9.68
N TYR A 79 -10.88 -0.82 8.90
CA TYR A 79 -10.29 -1.99 8.21
C TYR A 79 -9.67 -3.01 9.16
N ALA A 80 -9.17 -2.61 10.34
CA ALA A 80 -8.61 -3.53 11.32
C ALA A 80 -9.67 -4.51 11.85
N GLU A 81 -10.85 -4.00 12.18
CA GLU A 81 -11.98 -4.81 12.63
C GLU A 81 -12.55 -5.66 11.48
N ALA A 82 -12.62 -5.11 10.27
CA ALA A 82 -13.03 -5.87 9.08
C ALA A 82 -12.12 -7.08 8.85
N ILE A 83 -10.79 -6.89 8.87
CA ILE A 83 -9.78 -7.93 8.72
C ILE A 83 -9.96 -9.03 9.76
N LYS A 84 -10.09 -8.67 11.05
CA LYS A 84 -10.30 -9.64 12.13
C LYS A 84 -11.53 -10.51 11.90
N ASN A 85 -12.64 -9.90 11.46
CA ASN A 85 -13.88 -10.65 11.21
C ASN A 85 -13.73 -11.59 10.00
N TYR A 86 -13.16 -11.13 8.89
CA TYR A 86 -12.94 -11.98 7.71
C TYR A 86 -11.97 -13.14 7.99
N GLN A 87 -10.88 -12.88 8.73
CA GLN A 87 -9.93 -13.93 9.14
C GLN A 87 -10.62 -15.01 9.95
N SER A 88 -11.45 -14.63 10.93
CA SER A 88 -12.21 -15.59 11.75
C SER A 88 -13.20 -16.44 10.93
N VAL A 89 -13.77 -15.91 9.85
CA VAL A 89 -14.58 -16.71 8.91
C VAL A 89 -13.72 -17.71 8.16
N LEU A 90 -12.57 -17.25 7.62
CA LEU A 90 -11.68 -18.07 6.79
C LEU A 90 -10.92 -19.14 7.58
N GLU A 91 -10.73 -18.97 8.88
CA GLU A 91 -10.22 -20.02 9.78
C GLU A 91 -11.15 -21.23 9.85
N GLN A 92 -12.49 -20.99 9.81
CA GLN A 92 -13.49 -22.07 9.87
C GLN A 92 -13.92 -22.54 8.48
N ARG A 93 -13.90 -21.66 7.48
CA ARG A 93 -14.32 -21.92 6.10
C ARG A 93 -13.29 -21.33 5.12
N PRO A 94 -12.18 -22.04 4.88
CA PRO A 94 -11.10 -21.56 4.00
C PRO A 94 -11.52 -21.45 2.52
N ASP A 95 -12.62 -22.08 2.13
CA ASP A 95 -13.18 -22.14 0.79
C ASP A 95 -14.08 -20.92 0.42
N GLN A 96 -14.27 -19.98 1.35
CA GLN A 96 -15.12 -18.80 1.12
C GLN A 96 -14.39 -17.74 0.25
N HIS A 97 -14.43 -17.92 -1.07
CA HIS A 97 -13.70 -17.09 -2.04
C HIS A 97 -14.07 -15.59 -1.95
N GLN A 98 -15.37 -15.30 -1.78
CA GLN A 98 -15.82 -13.91 -1.65
C GLN A 98 -15.30 -13.24 -0.37
N VAL A 99 -15.28 -13.98 0.74
CA VAL A 99 -14.74 -13.46 2.01
C VAL A 99 -13.23 -13.24 1.89
N ARG A 100 -12.52 -14.12 1.19
CA ARG A 100 -11.08 -13.96 0.92
C ARG A 100 -10.80 -12.73 0.07
N PHE A 101 -11.59 -12.49 -0.96
CA PHE A 101 -11.46 -11.26 -1.76
C PHE A 101 -11.75 -10.01 -0.92
N ASN A 102 -12.79 -10.03 -0.07
CA ASN A 102 -13.11 -8.92 0.83
C ASN A 102 -11.99 -8.69 1.87
N LEU A 103 -11.36 -9.76 2.39
CA LEU A 103 -10.18 -9.67 3.26
C LEU A 103 -9.02 -8.99 2.53
N ALA A 104 -8.74 -9.41 1.31
CA ALA A 104 -7.68 -8.83 0.48
C ALA A 104 -7.94 -7.33 0.24
N LEU A 105 -9.18 -6.97 -0.08
CA LEU A 105 -9.57 -5.57 -0.27
C LEU A 105 -9.44 -4.76 1.03
N ALA A 106 -9.77 -5.34 2.19
CA ALA A 106 -9.60 -4.70 3.49
C ALA A 106 -8.11 -4.48 3.81
N PHE A 107 -7.24 -5.45 3.53
CA PHE A 107 -5.78 -5.30 3.64
C PHE A 107 -5.28 -4.19 2.71
N TYR A 108 -5.70 -4.19 1.45
CA TYR A 108 -5.32 -3.16 0.47
C TYR A 108 -5.71 -1.75 0.96
N LYS A 109 -6.95 -1.58 1.41
CA LYS A 109 -7.45 -0.30 1.95
C LYS A 109 -6.77 0.13 3.26
N ALA A 110 -6.31 -0.84 4.06
CA ALA A 110 -5.47 -0.60 5.24
C ALA A 110 -4.00 -0.36 4.88
N SER A 111 -3.67 -0.27 3.59
CA SER A 111 -2.30 -0.14 3.06
C SER A 111 -1.35 -1.27 3.50
N ARG A 112 -1.91 -2.46 3.75
CA ARG A 112 -1.18 -3.70 4.03
C ARG A 112 -1.02 -4.47 2.73
N VAL A 113 -0.26 -3.88 1.80
CA VAL A 113 -0.13 -4.35 0.42
C VAL A 113 0.43 -5.78 0.30
N PRO A 114 1.46 -6.18 1.07
CA PRO A 114 1.97 -7.56 1.02
C PRO A 114 0.91 -8.60 1.38
N GLU A 115 0.13 -8.36 2.43
CA GLU A 115 -0.93 -9.28 2.85
C GLU A 115 -2.10 -9.28 1.87
N ALA A 116 -2.43 -8.13 1.29
CA ALA A 116 -3.42 -8.04 0.21
C ALA A 116 -3.00 -8.89 -0.99
N ALA A 117 -1.75 -8.78 -1.44
CA ALA A 117 -1.21 -9.57 -2.54
C ALA A 117 -1.30 -11.07 -2.27
N ALA A 118 -0.91 -11.52 -1.07
CA ALA A 118 -0.94 -12.92 -0.68
C ALA A 118 -2.36 -13.52 -0.71
N GLU A 119 -3.38 -12.78 -0.25
CA GLU A 119 -4.77 -13.24 -0.33
C GLU A 119 -5.31 -13.19 -1.77
N LEU A 120 -4.95 -12.17 -2.57
CA LEU A 120 -5.34 -12.07 -3.97
C LEU A 120 -4.73 -13.19 -4.83
N GLU A 121 -3.50 -13.61 -4.57
CA GLU A 121 -2.89 -14.76 -5.24
C GLU A 121 -3.72 -16.02 -5.05
N ARG A 122 -4.24 -16.25 -3.86
CA ARG A 122 -5.13 -17.37 -3.57
C ARG A 122 -6.48 -17.24 -4.30
N VAL A 123 -7.04 -16.01 -4.37
CA VAL A 123 -8.28 -15.75 -5.11
C VAL A 123 -8.08 -16.02 -6.60
N VAL A 124 -7.03 -15.48 -7.22
CA VAL A 124 -6.75 -15.64 -8.66
C VAL A 124 -6.38 -17.09 -9.01
N ALA A 125 -5.68 -17.80 -8.11
CA ALA A 125 -5.38 -19.23 -8.31
C ALA A 125 -6.62 -20.11 -8.32
N GLN A 126 -7.67 -19.73 -7.57
CA GLN A 126 -8.93 -20.45 -7.52
C GLN A 126 -9.90 -20.03 -8.62
N ASP A 127 -9.93 -18.75 -8.94
CA ASP A 127 -10.78 -18.17 -10.01
C ASP A 127 -9.98 -17.15 -10.82
N ALA A 128 -9.33 -17.64 -11.87
CA ALA A 128 -8.57 -16.79 -12.80
C ALA A 128 -9.46 -15.87 -13.66
N SER A 129 -10.78 -16.08 -13.67
CA SER A 129 -11.75 -15.25 -14.39
C SER A 129 -12.21 -14.02 -13.57
N ASN A 130 -11.85 -13.95 -12.32
CA ASN A 130 -12.11 -12.77 -11.47
C ASN A 130 -11.21 -11.60 -11.87
N LEU A 131 -11.60 -10.89 -12.93
CA LEU A 131 -10.80 -9.79 -13.51
C LEU A 131 -10.51 -8.67 -12.49
N ARG A 132 -11.40 -8.43 -11.53
CA ARG A 132 -11.19 -7.43 -10.46
C ARG A 132 -10.06 -7.87 -9.53
N ALA A 133 -10.00 -9.15 -9.16
CA ALA A 133 -8.92 -9.69 -8.34
C ALA A 133 -7.59 -9.66 -9.11
N VAL A 134 -7.61 -9.97 -10.40
CA VAL A 134 -6.42 -9.91 -11.28
C VAL A 134 -5.85 -8.50 -11.34
N LEU A 135 -6.65 -7.46 -11.58
CA LEU A 135 -6.18 -6.08 -11.62
C LEU A 135 -5.69 -5.59 -10.26
N LEU A 136 -6.39 -5.93 -9.17
CA LEU A 136 -5.98 -5.56 -7.83
C LEU A 136 -4.68 -6.25 -7.42
N LEU A 137 -4.46 -7.52 -7.83
CA LEU A 137 -3.20 -8.22 -7.62
C LEU A 137 -2.06 -7.57 -8.42
N ALA A 138 -2.31 -7.19 -9.67
CA ALA A 138 -1.34 -6.50 -10.49
C ALA A 138 -0.93 -5.15 -9.87
N ASP A 139 -1.88 -4.39 -9.33
CA ASP A 139 -1.60 -3.14 -8.64
C ASP A 139 -0.80 -3.37 -7.35
N CYS A 140 -1.16 -4.37 -6.53
CA CYS A 140 -0.35 -4.75 -5.36
C CYS A 140 1.10 -5.10 -5.77
N ARG A 141 1.28 -5.93 -6.81
CA ARG A 141 2.61 -6.30 -7.31
C ARG A 141 3.39 -5.09 -7.82
N ALA A 142 2.74 -4.16 -8.52
CA ALA A 142 3.38 -2.92 -8.97
C ALA A 142 3.88 -2.07 -7.78
N GLN A 143 3.06 -1.90 -6.74
CA GLN A 143 3.46 -1.20 -5.52
C GLN A 143 4.62 -1.90 -4.78
N LEU A 144 4.66 -3.23 -4.83
CA LEU A 144 5.75 -4.03 -4.27
C LEU A 144 7.00 -4.05 -5.15
N GLY A 145 6.98 -3.42 -6.33
CA GLY A 145 8.10 -3.43 -7.28
C GLY A 145 8.28 -4.73 -8.05
N GLN A 146 7.30 -5.61 -8.02
CA GLN A 146 7.30 -6.92 -8.67
C GLN A 146 6.87 -6.80 -10.15
N ASP A 147 7.58 -5.95 -10.92
CA ASP A 147 7.22 -5.63 -12.31
C ASP A 147 7.17 -6.86 -13.23
N ALA A 148 8.04 -7.86 -13.01
CA ALA A 148 7.98 -9.14 -13.73
C ALA A 148 6.65 -9.86 -13.48
N GLY A 149 6.24 -9.94 -12.21
CA GLY A 149 4.98 -10.56 -11.83
C GLY A 149 3.75 -9.84 -12.40
N VAL A 150 3.81 -8.52 -12.61
CA VAL A 150 2.77 -7.76 -13.30
C VAL A 150 2.70 -8.16 -14.78
N VAL A 151 3.85 -8.22 -15.47
CA VAL A 151 3.91 -8.59 -16.89
C VAL A 151 3.44 -10.04 -17.10
N ASP A 152 3.85 -10.97 -16.25
CA ASP A 152 3.45 -12.38 -16.32
C ASP A 152 1.93 -12.56 -16.07
N LEU A 153 1.37 -11.76 -15.15
CA LEU A 153 -0.05 -11.81 -14.82
C LEU A 153 -0.93 -11.18 -15.91
N LEU A 154 -0.58 -9.99 -16.38
CA LEU A 154 -1.40 -9.19 -17.29
C LEU A 154 -1.09 -9.45 -18.77
N GLY A 155 0.15 -9.75 -19.15
CA GLY A 155 0.58 -9.88 -20.53
C GLY A 155 -0.28 -10.88 -21.37
N PRO A 156 -0.62 -12.08 -20.84
CA PRO A 156 -1.46 -13.04 -21.56
C PRO A 156 -2.95 -12.65 -21.64
N ARG A 157 -3.40 -11.60 -20.94
CA ARG A 157 -4.80 -11.23 -20.73
C ARG A 157 -5.27 -10.00 -21.51
N GLU A 158 -4.59 -9.66 -22.58
CA GLU A 158 -4.92 -8.46 -23.36
C GLU A 158 -6.38 -8.43 -23.86
N ASN A 159 -6.90 -9.59 -24.27
CA ASN A 159 -8.28 -9.70 -24.74
C ASN A 159 -9.33 -9.49 -23.64
N ASP A 160 -9.00 -9.84 -22.39
CA ASP A 160 -9.89 -9.70 -21.25
C ASP A 160 -10.04 -8.23 -20.82
N PHE A 161 -9.03 -7.39 -21.15
CA PHE A 161 -8.93 -6.00 -20.73
C PHE A 161 -8.74 -5.01 -21.89
N LYS A 162 -9.31 -5.31 -23.04
CA LYS A 162 -9.04 -4.60 -24.31
C LYS A 162 -9.17 -3.06 -24.21
N ASP A 163 -10.16 -2.57 -23.46
CA ASP A 163 -10.45 -1.15 -23.30
C ASP A 163 -10.27 -0.66 -21.85
N ASP A 164 -9.64 -1.48 -20.99
CA ASP A 164 -9.43 -1.13 -19.59
C ASP A 164 -8.18 -0.26 -19.44
N ARG A 165 -8.38 0.98 -18.96
CA ARG A 165 -7.29 1.95 -18.77
C ARG A 165 -6.34 1.56 -17.66
N LEU A 166 -6.85 0.97 -16.58
CA LEU A 166 -6.01 0.52 -15.46
C LEU A 166 -5.09 -0.61 -15.88
N TYR A 167 -5.61 -1.57 -16.67
CA TYR A 167 -4.79 -2.62 -17.28
C TYR A 167 -3.66 -2.02 -18.12
N ALA A 168 -4.00 -1.11 -19.07
CA ALA A 168 -3.02 -0.50 -19.96
C ALA A 168 -1.96 0.29 -19.16
N TYR A 169 -2.36 0.99 -18.10
CA TYR A 169 -1.46 1.68 -17.21
C TYR A 169 -0.53 0.73 -16.45
N LEU A 170 -1.08 -0.28 -15.75
CA LEU A 170 -0.30 -1.19 -14.93
C LEU A 170 0.71 -1.99 -15.76
N LEU A 171 0.26 -2.55 -16.88
CA LEU A 171 1.15 -3.30 -17.78
C LEU A 171 2.17 -2.38 -18.45
N GLY A 172 1.75 -1.20 -18.93
CA GLY A 172 2.63 -0.23 -19.57
C GLY A 172 3.73 0.25 -18.64
N ASN A 173 3.38 0.59 -17.40
CA ASN A 173 4.34 0.98 -16.36
C ASN A 173 5.35 -0.14 -16.08
N ALA A 174 4.88 -1.36 -15.85
CA ALA A 174 5.74 -2.50 -15.59
C ALA A 174 6.70 -2.79 -16.76
N LEU A 175 6.22 -2.73 -18.01
CA LEU A 175 7.05 -2.91 -19.20
C LEU A 175 8.13 -1.83 -19.32
N ILE A 176 7.77 -0.55 -19.10
CA ILE A 176 8.73 0.57 -19.15
C ILE A 176 9.80 0.40 -18.06
N ARG A 177 9.43 0.05 -16.84
CA ARG A 177 10.36 -0.17 -15.72
C ARG A 177 11.30 -1.37 -15.96
N ARG A 178 10.84 -2.35 -16.73
CA ARG A 178 11.68 -3.48 -17.20
C ARG A 178 12.51 -3.16 -18.44
N ASN A 179 12.54 -1.89 -18.88
CA ASN A 179 13.22 -1.45 -20.11
C ASN A 179 12.64 -2.03 -21.41
N GLU A 180 11.40 -2.53 -21.39
CA GLU A 180 10.66 -3.01 -22.56
C GLU A 180 9.87 -1.84 -23.20
N ILE A 181 10.57 -0.76 -23.54
CA ILE A 181 10.00 0.56 -23.89
C ILE A 181 9.04 0.48 -25.08
N LEU A 182 9.41 -0.28 -26.14
CA LEU A 182 8.57 -0.39 -27.34
C LEU A 182 7.21 -1.03 -27.04
N ARG A 183 7.18 -2.05 -26.17
CA ARG A 183 5.90 -2.68 -25.77
C ARG A 183 5.08 -1.74 -24.90
N GLY A 184 5.73 -1.00 -24.00
CA GLY A 184 5.09 0.02 -23.18
C GLY A 184 4.49 1.15 -24.03
N GLN A 185 5.18 1.58 -25.11
CA GLN A 185 4.72 2.62 -26.02
C GLN A 185 3.36 2.26 -26.68
N VAL A 186 3.17 1.01 -27.07
CA VAL A 186 1.89 0.55 -27.65
C VAL A 186 0.72 0.80 -26.69
N LEU A 187 0.94 0.62 -25.38
CA LEU A 187 -0.10 0.87 -24.37
C LEU A 187 -0.31 2.37 -24.13
N ILE A 188 0.76 3.18 -24.18
CA ILE A 188 0.65 4.64 -24.16
C ILE A 188 -0.20 5.12 -25.34
N ASP A 189 0.10 4.66 -26.55
CA ASP A 189 -0.65 5.04 -27.77
C ASP A 189 -2.12 4.63 -27.67
N ARG A 190 -2.40 3.46 -27.06
CA ARG A 190 -3.78 3.01 -26.78
C ARG A 190 -4.50 3.98 -25.84
N LEU A 191 -3.85 4.43 -24.78
CA LEU A 191 -4.44 5.37 -23.82
C LEU A 191 -4.70 6.75 -24.41
N PHE A 192 -3.95 7.15 -25.46
CA PHE A 192 -4.18 8.41 -26.18
C PHE A 192 -5.24 8.31 -27.29
N LYS A 193 -5.70 7.10 -27.65
CA LYS A 193 -6.65 6.88 -28.75
C LYS A 193 -7.93 7.71 -28.61
N ASP A 194 -8.42 7.86 -27.38
CA ASP A 194 -9.64 8.61 -27.08
C ASP A 194 -9.36 10.04 -26.57
N GLY A 195 -8.14 10.54 -26.77
CA GLY A 195 -7.70 11.85 -26.36
C GLY A 195 -6.67 11.83 -25.22
N GLU A 196 -6.40 13.00 -24.67
CA GLU A 196 -5.45 13.15 -23.57
C GLU A 196 -6.02 12.57 -22.26
N THR A 197 -5.31 11.64 -21.64
CA THR A 197 -5.68 11.04 -20.35
C THR A 197 -4.58 11.19 -19.32
N ALA A 198 -4.95 11.18 -18.03
CA ALA A 198 -4.00 11.26 -16.92
C ALA A 198 -3.03 10.07 -16.93
N GLU A 199 -3.53 8.87 -17.22
CA GLU A 199 -2.76 7.63 -17.28
C GLU A 199 -1.71 7.68 -18.40
N ALA A 200 -2.09 8.18 -19.58
CA ALA A 200 -1.16 8.32 -20.71
C ALA A 200 -0.03 9.29 -20.38
N ARG A 201 -0.36 10.46 -19.81
CA ARG A 201 0.62 11.45 -19.36
C ARG A 201 1.53 10.89 -18.27
N LEU A 202 0.96 10.12 -17.34
CA LEU A 202 1.73 9.47 -16.29
C LEU A 202 2.75 8.48 -16.86
N LEU A 203 2.34 7.63 -17.83
CA LEU A 203 3.25 6.69 -18.50
C LEU A 203 4.35 7.39 -19.30
N MET A 204 4.04 8.52 -19.95
CA MET A 204 5.09 9.33 -20.61
C MET A 204 6.10 9.86 -19.60
N GLY A 205 5.62 10.39 -18.46
CA GLY A 205 6.48 10.81 -17.37
C GLY A 205 7.36 9.67 -16.84
N VAL A 206 6.81 8.47 -16.65
CA VAL A 206 7.57 7.27 -16.25
C VAL A 206 8.62 6.91 -17.31
N ALA A 207 8.29 6.97 -18.59
CA ALA A 207 9.25 6.70 -19.67
C ALA A 207 10.43 7.69 -19.67
N HIS A 208 10.17 8.99 -19.41
CA HIS A 208 11.23 9.99 -19.22
C HIS A 208 12.06 9.72 -17.96
N LEU A 209 11.42 9.40 -16.83
CA LEU A 209 12.12 9.03 -15.59
C LEU A 209 13.05 7.83 -15.77
N SER A 210 12.63 6.80 -16.52
CA SER A 210 13.44 5.60 -16.77
C SER A 210 14.71 5.88 -17.59
N ARG A 211 14.69 6.97 -18.36
CA ARG A 211 15.85 7.45 -19.15
C ARG A 211 16.69 8.49 -18.38
N GLY A 212 16.30 8.87 -17.16
CA GLY A 212 16.96 9.93 -16.41
C GLY A 212 16.65 11.33 -16.92
N ASP A 213 15.69 11.48 -17.83
CA ASP A 213 15.28 12.79 -18.36
C ASP A 213 14.25 13.45 -17.44
N PHE A 214 14.73 13.88 -16.28
CA PHE A 214 13.88 14.49 -15.25
C PHE A 214 13.19 15.76 -15.73
N ARG A 215 13.86 16.57 -16.58
CA ARG A 215 13.27 17.82 -17.07
C ARG A 215 12.10 17.58 -18.00
N ALA A 216 12.15 16.57 -18.85
CA ALA A 216 11.05 16.18 -19.71
C ALA A 216 9.94 15.45 -18.92
N ALA A 217 10.28 14.73 -17.87
CA ALA A 217 9.30 14.05 -17.03
C ALA A 217 8.37 15.02 -16.27
N VAL A 218 8.89 16.17 -15.79
CA VAL A 218 8.13 17.11 -14.96
C VAL A 218 6.84 17.60 -15.66
N PRO A 219 6.83 18.17 -16.87
CA PRO A 219 5.61 18.68 -17.50
C PRO A 219 4.58 17.57 -17.77
N GLU A 220 5.02 16.35 -18.10
CA GLU A 220 4.10 15.24 -18.33
C GLU A 220 3.40 14.82 -17.03
N LEU A 221 4.14 14.78 -15.92
CA LEU A 221 3.62 14.40 -14.60
C LEU A 221 2.78 15.55 -13.98
N GLU A 222 3.16 16.81 -14.15
CA GLU A 222 2.32 17.96 -13.78
C GLU A 222 0.98 17.91 -14.52
N ARG A 223 1.01 17.55 -15.82
CA ARG A 223 -0.22 17.42 -16.61
C ARG A 223 -1.07 16.21 -16.18
N ALA A 224 -0.46 15.08 -15.85
CA ALA A 224 -1.15 13.92 -15.30
C ALA A 224 -1.90 14.26 -14.00
N VAL A 225 -1.22 14.92 -13.07
CA VAL A 225 -1.81 15.41 -11.81
C VAL A 225 -2.93 16.43 -12.04
N ALA A 226 -2.77 17.34 -13.00
CA ALA A 226 -3.79 18.32 -13.34
C ALA A 226 -5.06 17.67 -13.92
N LEU A 227 -4.91 16.59 -14.71
CA LEU A 227 -6.04 15.83 -15.27
C LEU A 227 -6.73 14.96 -14.24
N ASN A 228 -5.96 14.33 -13.37
CA ASN A 228 -6.50 13.48 -12.29
C ASN A 228 -5.55 13.50 -11.07
N ALA A 229 -5.80 14.42 -10.16
CA ALA A 229 -5.01 14.52 -8.92
C ALA A 229 -5.14 13.30 -7.99
N ALA A 230 -6.15 12.46 -8.18
CA ALA A 230 -6.36 11.25 -7.38
C ALA A 230 -5.70 10.00 -7.98
N LEU A 231 -4.98 10.13 -9.11
CA LEU A 231 -4.30 9.01 -9.73
C LEU A 231 -3.19 8.48 -8.81
N PRO A 232 -3.25 7.19 -8.40
CA PRO A 232 -2.31 6.64 -7.43
C PRO A 232 -0.85 6.77 -7.87
N GLY A 233 0.03 7.22 -6.97
CA GLY A 233 1.46 7.35 -7.22
C GLY A 233 1.86 8.53 -8.13
N ALA A 234 0.90 9.30 -8.67
CA ALA A 234 1.21 10.40 -9.59
C ALA A 234 2.04 11.48 -8.93
N HIS A 235 1.69 11.86 -7.69
CA HIS A 235 2.47 12.85 -6.93
C HIS A 235 3.84 12.30 -6.51
N SER A 236 3.99 11.01 -6.25
CA SER A 236 5.31 10.40 -6.00
C SER A 236 6.23 10.46 -7.21
N LEU A 237 5.70 10.11 -8.38
CA LEU A 237 6.47 10.19 -9.64
C LEU A 237 6.84 11.64 -9.95
N LEU A 238 5.92 12.59 -9.75
CA LEU A 238 6.20 14.03 -9.89
C LEU A 238 7.29 14.46 -8.90
N GLY A 239 7.21 14.04 -7.64
CA GLY A 239 8.24 14.32 -6.62
C GLY A 239 9.62 13.84 -7.04
N ARG A 240 9.72 12.62 -7.60
CA ARG A 240 10.98 12.07 -8.14
C ARG A 240 11.52 12.89 -9.33
N ALA A 241 10.64 13.27 -10.24
CA ALA A 241 11.04 14.11 -11.38
C ALA A 241 11.55 15.48 -10.93
N LEU A 242 10.83 16.13 -10.02
CA LEU A 242 11.21 17.43 -9.45
C LEU A 242 12.53 17.35 -8.69
N MET A 243 12.74 16.30 -7.89
CA MET A 243 14.00 16.07 -7.18
C MET A 243 15.17 15.92 -8.16
N GLY A 244 15.01 15.10 -9.21
CA GLY A 244 16.04 14.93 -10.25
C GLY A 244 16.27 16.19 -11.08
N ALA A 245 15.25 17.05 -11.24
CA ALA A 245 15.36 18.35 -11.88
C ALA A 245 15.94 19.47 -10.97
N GLY A 246 16.27 19.15 -9.70
CA GLY A 246 16.82 20.10 -8.71
C GLY A 246 15.77 20.99 -8.03
N ARG A 247 14.47 20.73 -8.22
CA ARG A 247 13.36 21.47 -7.60
C ARG A 247 12.98 20.84 -6.24
N ARG A 248 13.87 20.96 -5.26
CA ARG A 248 13.79 20.25 -3.96
C ARG A 248 12.48 20.54 -3.20
N ASP A 249 12.11 21.82 -3.04
CA ASP A 249 10.94 22.20 -2.23
C ASP A 249 9.62 21.74 -2.87
N ASP A 250 9.53 21.83 -4.21
CA ASP A 250 8.39 21.31 -4.96
C ASP A 250 8.29 19.78 -4.82
N SER A 251 9.44 19.10 -4.81
CA SER A 251 9.52 17.65 -4.60
C SER A 251 9.00 17.24 -3.22
N VAL A 252 9.39 17.94 -2.14
CA VAL A 252 8.87 17.70 -0.78
C VAL A 252 7.34 17.89 -0.76
N THR A 253 6.84 18.94 -1.40
CA THR A 253 5.41 19.21 -1.51
C THR A 253 4.67 18.07 -2.22
N ALA A 254 5.21 17.59 -3.32
CA ALA A 254 4.62 16.48 -4.09
C ALA A 254 4.59 15.18 -3.26
N PHE A 255 5.69 14.78 -2.62
CA PHE A 255 5.73 13.59 -1.76
C PHE A 255 4.77 13.70 -0.56
N THR A 256 4.72 14.86 0.09
CA THR A 256 3.80 15.09 1.21
C THR A 256 2.34 14.99 0.76
N THR A 257 2.02 15.49 -0.44
CA THR A 257 0.69 15.39 -1.03
C THR A 257 0.31 13.91 -1.29
N GLU A 258 1.23 13.11 -1.83
CA GLU A 258 0.99 11.67 -1.99
C GLU A 258 0.72 11.00 -0.63
N LEU A 259 1.57 11.25 0.37
CA LEU A 259 1.44 10.63 1.70
C LEU A 259 0.19 11.05 2.45
N SER A 260 -0.41 12.19 2.16
CA SER A 260 -1.70 12.60 2.72
C SER A 260 -2.86 11.71 2.23
N ARG A 261 -2.72 11.08 1.07
CA ARG A 261 -3.70 10.22 0.41
C ARG A 261 -3.37 8.74 0.59
N ASN A 262 -2.11 8.40 0.41
CA ASN A 262 -1.55 7.07 0.57
C ASN A 262 -0.35 7.12 1.54
N PRO A 263 -0.57 7.01 2.86
CA PRO A 263 0.50 7.07 3.86
C PRO A 263 1.61 6.01 3.69
N ASN A 264 1.33 4.95 2.93
CA ASN A 264 2.25 3.86 2.66
C ASN A 264 2.73 3.84 1.19
N ASP A 265 2.73 4.98 0.50
CA ASP A 265 3.43 5.07 -0.78
C ASP A 265 4.92 4.83 -0.56
N PHE A 266 5.48 3.88 -1.32
CA PHE A 266 6.87 3.45 -1.14
C PHE A 266 7.86 4.56 -1.50
N ASP A 267 7.73 5.12 -2.70
CA ASP A 267 8.66 6.11 -3.22
C ASP A 267 8.61 7.40 -2.40
N ALA A 268 7.41 7.88 -2.05
CA ALA A 268 7.27 9.08 -1.22
C ALA A 268 7.90 8.90 0.16
N ASN A 269 7.70 7.75 0.82
CA ASN A 269 8.34 7.48 2.11
C ASN A 269 9.87 7.35 1.98
N LEU A 270 10.38 6.67 0.94
CA LEU A 270 11.82 6.53 0.74
C LEU A 270 12.49 7.89 0.52
N TYR A 271 12.01 8.65 -0.47
CA TYR A 271 12.69 9.89 -0.86
C TYR A 271 12.50 11.01 0.16
N LEU A 272 11.30 11.14 0.77
CA LEU A 272 11.10 12.10 1.85
C LEU A 272 11.96 11.75 3.08
N GLY A 273 12.09 10.47 3.41
CA GLY A 273 12.98 10.00 4.47
C GLY A 273 14.45 10.36 4.22
N ILE A 274 14.92 10.21 2.97
CA ILE A 274 16.27 10.62 2.57
C ILE A 274 16.44 12.14 2.72
N MET A 275 15.49 12.93 2.22
CA MET A 275 15.54 14.39 2.29
C MET A 275 15.52 14.89 3.74
N LEU A 276 14.71 14.32 4.61
CA LEU A 276 14.65 14.65 6.03
C LEU A 276 15.96 14.30 6.76
N LYS A 277 16.59 13.16 6.41
CA LYS A 277 17.92 12.80 6.94
C LYS A 277 18.96 13.86 6.54
N ASP A 278 18.95 14.31 5.29
CA ASP A 278 19.88 15.35 4.81
C ASP A 278 19.65 16.70 5.50
N ASP A 279 18.41 16.99 5.91
CA ASP A 279 18.03 18.17 6.70
C ASP A 279 18.32 18.00 8.21
N GLY A 280 18.89 16.85 8.64
CA GLY A 280 19.20 16.56 10.04
C GLY A 280 18.00 16.13 10.88
N LYS A 281 16.81 15.98 10.30
CA LYS A 281 15.59 15.55 10.99
C LYS A 281 15.54 14.03 11.10
N LEU A 282 16.46 13.45 11.90
CA LEU A 282 16.74 12.03 11.90
C LEU A 282 15.57 11.17 12.38
N ASP A 283 14.77 11.62 13.34
CA ASP A 283 13.63 10.86 13.86
C ASP A 283 12.48 10.81 12.84
N GLU A 284 12.16 11.93 12.20
CA GLU A 284 11.15 11.97 11.12
C GLU A 284 11.61 11.11 9.94
N ALA A 285 12.87 11.20 9.55
CA ALA A 285 13.46 10.36 8.50
C ALA A 285 13.33 8.86 8.82
N HIS A 286 13.57 8.49 10.09
CA HIS A 286 13.45 7.10 10.53
C HIS A 286 12.04 6.55 10.37
N GLU A 287 11.01 7.31 10.74
CA GLU A 287 9.61 6.90 10.58
C GLU A 287 9.25 6.65 9.12
N HIS A 288 9.64 7.54 8.21
CA HIS A 288 9.39 7.38 6.79
C HIS A 288 10.13 6.17 6.20
N LEU A 289 11.43 6.03 6.47
CA LEU A 289 12.22 4.90 5.97
C LEU A 289 11.75 3.56 6.54
N LYS A 290 11.28 3.51 7.77
CA LYS A 290 10.66 2.31 8.36
C LYS A 290 9.36 1.94 7.68
N ARG A 291 8.55 2.91 7.25
CA ARG A 291 7.35 2.63 6.44
C ARG A 291 7.73 2.04 5.09
N ALA A 292 8.71 2.62 4.40
CA ALA A 292 9.23 2.06 3.15
C ALA A 292 9.77 0.63 3.33
N GLN A 293 10.52 0.37 4.41
CA GLN A 293 11.05 -0.96 4.74
C GLN A 293 9.95 -2.01 4.95
N ARG A 294 8.81 -1.65 5.57
CA ARG A 294 7.69 -2.59 5.74
C ARG A 294 7.09 -3.03 4.41
N LEU A 295 7.12 -2.17 3.39
CA LEU A 295 6.60 -2.49 2.06
C LEU A 295 7.58 -3.35 1.26
N ARG A 296 8.87 -3.03 1.34
CA ARG A 296 9.93 -3.71 0.59
C ARG A 296 11.13 -3.92 1.52
N SER A 297 11.08 -4.99 2.30
CA SER A 297 12.01 -5.22 3.42
C SER A 297 13.48 -5.38 3.01
N ARG A 298 13.75 -5.90 1.82
CA ARG A 298 15.10 -6.12 1.27
C ARG A 298 15.45 -5.15 0.15
N ASP A 299 14.64 -4.14 -0.10
CA ASP A 299 14.96 -3.12 -1.12
C ASP A 299 16.28 -2.43 -0.79
N VAL A 300 17.21 -2.47 -1.73
CA VAL A 300 18.59 -2.01 -1.53
C VAL A 300 18.65 -0.52 -1.25
N ALA A 301 17.78 0.28 -1.89
CA ALA A 301 17.76 1.73 -1.68
C ALA A 301 17.25 2.08 -0.27
N VAL A 302 16.25 1.36 0.24
CA VAL A 302 15.75 1.53 1.60
C VAL A 302 16.80 1.11 2.63
N GLN A 303 17.44 -0.05 2.43
CA GLN A 303 18.47 -0.54 3.35
C GLN A 303 19.70 0.38 3.37
N TYR A 304 20.09 0.90 2.21
CA TYR A 304 21.15 1.91 2.11
C TYR A 304 20.78 3.21 2.85
N ALA A 305 19.57 3.73 2.63
CA ALA A 305 19.09 4.94 3.30
C ALA A 305 19.01 4.77 4.81
N LEU A 306 18.53 3.61 5.30
CA LEU A 306 18.51 3.26 6.72
C LEU A 306 19.92 3.14 7.28
N GLY A 307 20.84 2.49 6.57
CA GLY A 307 22.25 2.39 6.98
C GLY A 307 22.90 3.76 7.12
N ALA A 308 22.71 4.64 6.15
CA ALA A 308 23.19 6.01 6.20
C ALA A 308 22.57 6.82 7.36
N LEU A 309 21.25 6.68 7.56
CA LEU A 309 20.54 7.31 8.66
C LEU A 309 21.07 6.83 10.03
N HIS A 310 21.25 5.53 10.21
CA HIS A 310 21.76 4.95 11.45
C HIS A 310 23.19 5.39 11.76
N LEU A 311 24.06 5.51 10.72
CA LEU A 311 25.40 6.10 10.88
C LEU A 311 25.35 7.55 11.33
N ALA A 312 24.44 8.35 10.75
CA ALA A 312 24.23 9.75 11.15
C ALA A 312 23.72 9.88 12.59
N ALA A 313 22.84 8.96 13.01
CA ALA A 313 22.29 8.90 14.35
C ALA A 313 23.21 8.22 15.39
N GLY A 314 24.41 7.77 15.01
CA GLY A 314 25.33 7.05 15.90
C GLY A 314 24.93 5.61 16.23
N ARG A 315 23.88 5.08 15.63
CA ARG A 315 23.37 3.71 15.80
C ARG A 315 24.15 2.75 14.88
N THR A 316 25.41 2.50 15.24
CA THR A 316 26.38 1.86 14.33
C THR A 316 26.07 0.39 14.06
N GLU A 317 25.53 -0.34 15.05
CA GLU A 317 25.19 -1.76 14.87
C GLU A 317 24.01 -1.94 13.94
N GLU A 318 22.97 -1.11 14.06
CA GLU A 318 21.82 -1.12 13.13
C GLU A 318 22.25 -0.69 11.71
N ALA A 319 23.19 0.23 11.61
CA ALA A 319 23.77 0.62 10.33
C ALA A 319 24.49 -0.55 9.66
N ARG A 320 25.32 -1.30 10.41
CA ARG A 320 26.01 -2.49 9.92
C ARG A 320 25.02 -3.51 9.36
N GLN A 321 23.95 -3.84 10.13
CA GLN A 321 22.94 -4.80 9.72
C GLN A 321 22.24 -4.41 8.41
N ALA A 322 21.84 -3.16 8.28
CA ALA A 322 21.22 -2.66 7.06
C ALA A 322 22.17 -2.69 5.87
N LEU A 323 23.43 -2.30 6.06
CA LEU A 323 24.43 -2.22 5.00
C LEU A 323 24.95 -3.60 4.56
N GLU A 324 24.98 -4.60 5.44
CA GLU A 324 25.25 -5.99 5.07
C GLU A 324 24.18 -6.53 4.11
N VAL A 325 22.90 -6.15 4.28
CA VAL A 325 21.87 -6.48 3.29
C VAL A 325 22.17 -5.81 1.95
N VAL A 326 22.58 -4.53 1.95
CA VAL A 326 22.93 -3.80 0.72
C VAL A 326 24.03 -4.53 -0.05
N THR A 327 25.13 -4.87 0.60
CA THR A 327 26.27 -5.51 -0.06
C THR A 327 26.02 -6.97 -0.45
N ALA A 328 25.11 -7.65 0.23
CA ALA A 328 24.66 -8.99 -0.13
C ALA A 328 23.74 -8.99 -1.37
N GLU A 329 22.79 -8.04 -1.46
CA GLU A 329 21.84 -7.95 -2.58
C GLU A 329 22.46 -7.24 -3.82
N SER A 330 23.40 -6.32 -3.60
CA SER A 330 24.10 -5.55 -4.64
C SER A 330 25.61 -5.51 -4.37
N PRO A 331 26.33 -6.60 -4.65
CA PRO A 331 27.77 -6.70 -4.37
C PRO A 331 28.64 -5.74 -5.18
N ASP A 332 28.13 -5.17 -6.24
CA ASP A 332 28.80 -4.19 -7.11
C ASP A 332 28.45 -2.73 -6.76
N TYR A 333 27.59 -2.51 -5.77
CA TYR A 333 27.23 -1.16 -5.34
C TYR A 333 28.27 -0.58 -4.39
N ARG A 334 29.25 0.14 -4.97
CA ARG A 334 30.43 0.68 -4.27
C ARG A 334 30.10 1.49 -3.00
N GLN A 335 29.08 2.36 -3.06
CA GLN A 335 28.73 3.22 -1.92
C GLN A 335 28.24 2.41 -0.71
N GLY A 336 27.62 1.24 -0.93
CA GLY A 336 27.25 0.30 0.14
C GLY A 336 28.47 -0.18 0.89
N HIS A 337 29.53 -0.59 0.18
CA HIS A 337 30.80 -1.03 0.77
C HIS A 337 31.51 0.10 1.53
N VAL A 338 31.50 1.34 1.01
CA VAL A 338 32.07 2.51 1.69
C VAL A 338 31.39 2.77 3.06
N LEU A 339 30.07 2.74 3.09
CA LEU A 339 29.34 2.95 4.34
C LEU A 339 29.50 1.75 5.30
N LEU A 340 29.53 0.52 4.77
CA LEU A 340 29.74 -0.68 5.59
C LEU A 340 31.13 -0.69 6.22
N ALA A 341 32.17 -0.32 5.47
CA ALA A 341 33.51 -0.13 6.01
C ALA A 341 33.52 0.89 7.17
N THR A 342 32.80 2.02 6.97
CA THR A 342 32.65 3.04 8.02
C THR A 342 31.99 2.47 9.27
N ALA A 343 30.94 1.65 9.11
CA ALA A 343 30.28 0.99 10.24
C ALA A 343 31.23 0.05 10.99
N TYR A 344 31.97 -0.81 10.27
CA TYR A 344 32.94 -1.72 10.88
C TYR A 344 34.07 -0.98 11.62
N TYR A 345 34.63 0.12 11.04
CA TYR A 345 35.65 0.90 11.72
C TYR A 345 35.12 1.53 13.04
N ARG A 346 33.88 2.05 13.05
CA ARG A 346 33.26 2.56 14.26
C ARG A 346 33.01 1.47 15.32
N LEU A 347 32.77 0.23 14.88
CA LEU A 347 32.65 -0.95 15.76
C LEU A 347 33.99 -1.55 16.17
N LYS A 348 35.11 -0.94 15.74
CA LYS A 348 36.49 -1.40 15.97
C LYS A 348 36.84 -2.75 15.33
N ASP A 349 36.04 -3.20 14.36
CA ASP A 349 36.33 -4.37 13.52
C ASP A 349 37.15 -3.92 12.30
N LYS A 350 38.45 -3.68 12.55
CA LYS A 350 39.35 -3.16 11.51
C LYS A 350 39.49 -4.13 10.34
N GLU A 351 39.54 -5.43 10.61
CA GLU A 351 39.76 -6.46 9.57
C GLU A 351 38.63 -6.43 8.53
N LYS A 352 37.37 -6.39 8.98
CA LYS A 352 36.22 -6.30 8.07
C LYS A 352 36.16 -4.92 7.41
N GLY A 353 36.47 -3.85 8.13
CA GLY A 353 36.53 -2.52 7.55
C GLY A 353 37.51 -2.41 6.39
N ASP A 354 38.73 -2.95 6.54
CA ASP A 354 39.76 -2.98 5.51
C ASP A 354 39.34 -3.81 4.27
N ARG A 355 38.63 -4.92 4.49
CA ARG A 355 38.06 -5.75 3.37
C ARG A 355 37.04 -4.97 2.55
N GLU A 356 36.07 -4.34 3.20
CA GLU A 356 35.04 -3.56 2.53
C GLU A 356 35.62 -2.34 1.81
N GLN A 357 36.60 -1.67 2.42
CA GLN A 357 37.32 -0.55 1.82
C GLN A 357 38.08 -0.99 0.55
N THR A 358 38.80 -2.11 0.62
CA THR A 358 39.53 -2.67 -0.55
C THR A 358 38.57 -3.01 -1.69
N LEU A 359 37.39 -3.57 -1.38
CA LEU A 359 36.39 -3.90 -2.37
C LEU A 359 35.80 -2.63 -3.01
N ALA A 360 35.51 -1.60 -2.21
CA ALA A 360 35.04 -0.31 -2.72
C ALA A 360 36.08 0.35 -3.67
N GLU A 361 37.38 0.23 -3.37
CA GLU A 361 38.43 0.74 -4.25
C GLU A 361 38.50 -0.01 -5.59
N LYS A 362 38.43 -1.34 -5.59
CA LYS A 362 38.34 -2.14 -6.79
C LYS A 362 37.11 -1.79 -7.66
N LEU A 363 35.95 -1.63 -7.03
CA LEU A 363 34.73 -1.23 -7.74
C LEU A 363 34.86 0.16 -8.35
N ARG A 364 35.53 1.10 -7.69
CA ARG A 364 35.83 2.43 -8.24
C ARG A 364 36.70 2.33 -9.52
N GLU A 365 37.73 1.49 -9.52
CA GLU A 365 38.58 1.30 -10.69
C GLU A 365 37.76 0.74 -11.87
N VAL A 366 36.87 -0.22 -11.61
CA VAL A 366 35.99 -0.79 -12.63
C VAL A 366 34.98 0.27 -13.16
N GLU A 367 34.36 1.06 -12.29
CA GLU A 367 33.47 2.16 -12.69
C GLU A 367 34.20 3.16 -13.61
N GLN A 368 35.39 3.60 -13.21
CA GLN A 368 36.21 4.56 -13.99
C GLN A 368 36.64 4.00 -15.34
N SER A 369 36.87 2.68 -15.46
CA SER A 369 37.25 2.04 -16.72
C SER A 369 36.07 1.92 -17.70
N ARG A 370 34.82 1.81 -17.20
CA ARG A 370 33.65 1.67 -18.04
C ARG A 370 33.10 3.02 -18.53
N GLU A 371 33.07 4.01 -17.65
CA GLU A 371 32.55 5.34 -17.95
C GLU A 371 33.46 6.42 -17.34
N PRO A 372 34.52 6.84 -18.06
CA PRO A 372 35.43 7.87 -17.58
C PRO A 372 34.65 9.20 -17.33
N GLY A 373 34.59 9.65 -16.08
CA GLY A 373 33.96 10.90 -15.69
C GLY A 373 32.48 10.83 -15.30
N ALA A 374 31.87 9.65 -15.29
CA ALA A 374 30.51 9.49 -14.76
C ALA A 374 30.48 9.73 -13.23
N SER A 375 29.51 10.52 -12.77
CA SER A 375 29.25 10.64 -11.34
C SER A 375 28.50 9.40 -10.87
N PRO A 376 28.87 8.82 -9.72
CA PRO A 376 28.17 7.66 -9.19
C PRO A 376 26.71 7.99 -8.89
N SER A 377 25.81 7.03 -9.16
CA SER A 377 24.42 7.17 -8.75
C SER A 377 24.32 7.32 -7.24
N PRO A 378 23.61 8.32 -6.71
CA PRO A 378 23.48 8.54 -5.26
C PRO A 378 22.70 7.42 -4.56
N LEU A 379 21.87 6.67 -5.29
CA LEU A 379 21.11 5.53 -4.79
C LEU A 379 21.40 4.30 -5.64
N PRO A 380 21.40 3.11 -5.01
CA PRO A 380 21.49 1.87 -5.76
C PRO A 380 20.25 1.74 -6.66
N PRO A 381 20.36 1.06 -7.82
CA PRO A 381 19.17 0.69 -8.57
C PRO A 381 18.27 -0.16 -7.66
N SER A 382 16.98 0.18 -7.61
CA SER A 382 16.01 -0.68 -6.95
C SER A 382 16.01 -2.03 -7.67
N VAL A 383 16.48 -3.07 -6.99
CA VAL A 383 16.49 -4.43 -7.56
C VAL A 383 15.08 -4.98 -7.36
N PRO A 384 14.35 -5.34 -8.44
CA PRO A 384 13.11 -6.08 -8.30
C PRO A 384 13.38 -7.40 -7.56
N GLU A 385 12.48 -7.84 -6.67
CA GLU A 385 12.61 -9.06 -5.85
C GLU A 385 12.74 -10.38 -6.66
N THR A 386 12.94 -10.34 -7.96
CA THR A 386 12.94 -11.49 -8.86
C THR A 386 14.35 -11.92 -9.29
N ARG A 387 15.24 -12.18 -8.33
CA ARG A 387 16.38 -13.08 -8.54
C ARG A 387 16.35 -14.15 -7.46
N ARG A 388 15.39 -15.08 -7.56
CA ARG A 388 15.47 -16.46 -7.05
C ARG A 388 14.76 -17.39 -8.00
#